data_aabc227b86428a89aa858417e42a7658
#
_entry.id   aabc227b86428a89aa858417e42a7658
#
_cell.length_a   1.000
_cell.length_b   1.000
_cell.length_c   1.000
_cell.angle_alpha   90.00
_cell.angle_beta   90.00
_cell.angle_gamma   90.00
#
_symmetry.space_group_name_H-M   'P 1'
#
loop_
_entity.id
_entity.type
_entity.pdbx_description
1 polymer ?
#
loop_
_entity_poly.entity_id
_entity_poly.type
_entity_poly.pdbx_seq_one_letter_code
_entity_poly.pdbx_strand_id
1 'polypeptide(L)'
;GVSYANFSKTETDHIVAQWEALPNYVGDANILPLVDVSGSMGSPAGKNTKVTCMDVAVSLGLYLAEKNQGKFKDTFLTFSDKPELMTLKGNVVQKMQQMVKSDWGMSTNLHAAFSKILDVAVKNEVPQGEMPEMVLILSDMQFNQCVKHDDSAMEMIERKFAAAGYAVPQVVFWNLNASDNVPVKSDKSGAALVSGFSPAITKALLAADMAEFTPEGIMLKTVMSDRYNF
;
A
#
# COMPACT_ATOMS: atom_id res chain seq x y z
N GLY A 1 18.03 -10.64 10.88
CA GLY A 1 17.65 -9.27 10.63
C GLY A 1 18.29 -8.78 9.35
N VAL A 2 17.51 -8.22 8.44
CA VAL A 2 18.04 -7.61 7.22
C VAL A 2 18.89 -6.43 7.65
N SER A 3 20.21 -6.53 7.48
CA SER A 3 21.11 -5.41 7.70
C SER A 3 21.00 -4.49 6.50
N TYR A 4 20.14 -3.47 6.60
CA TYR A 4 20.18 -2.38 5.64
C TYR A 4 21.50 -1.64 5.85
N ALA A 5 22.38 -1.76 4.85
CA ALA A 5 23.75 -1.30 4.89
C ALA A 5 23.83 0.18 5.28
N ASN A 6 24.86 0.52 6.03
CA ASN A 6 25.27 1.90 6.20
C ASN A 6 25.84 2.37 4.87
N PHE A 7 25.03 3.06 4.08
CA PHE A 7 25.48 3.66 2.83
C PHE A 7 26.47 4.80 3.13
N SER A 8 27.55 4.88 2.36
CA SER A 8 28.41 6.05 2.33
C SER A 8 27.62 7.28 1.87
N LYS A 9 28.17 8.46 2.10
CA LYS A 9 27.52 9.70 1.63
C LYS A 9 27.30 9.69 0.12
N THR A 10 28.29 9.26 -0.66
CA THR A 10 28.20 9.20 -2.13
C THR A 10 27.11 8.24 -2.61
N GLU A 11 27.01 7.06 -1.98
CA GLU A 11 25.96 6.09 -2.29
C GLU A 11 24.57 6.65 -1.94
N THR A 12 24.46 7.30 -0.77
CA THR A 12 23.22 7.96 -0.36
C THR A 12 22.79 9.03 -1.33
N ASP A 13 23.71 9.91 -1.73
CA ASP A 13 23.43 11.01 -2.68
C ASP A 13 22.99 10.45 -4.05
N HIS A 14 23.61 9.36 -4.50
CA HIS A 14 23.23 8.69 -5.74
C HIS A 14 21.82 8.06 -5.66
N ILE A 15 21.51 7.35 -4.57
CA ILE A 15 20.19 6.76 -4.33
C ILE A 15 19.11 7.86 -4.30
N VAL A 16 19.39 8.94 -3.58
CA VAL A 16 18.45 10.09 -3.48
C VAL A 16 18.18 10.68 -4.86
N ALA A 17 19.22 10.93 -5.66
CA ALA A 17 19.07 11.50 -6.99
C ALA A 17 18.25 10.60 -7.93
N GLN A 18 18.50 9.28 -7.89
CA GLN A 18 17.72 8.32 -8.68
C GLN A 18 16.25 8.25 -8.23
N TRP A 19 16.00 8.30 -6.93
CA TRP A 19 14.66 8.28 -6.36
C TRP A 19 13.85 9.52 -6.73
N GLU A 20 14.46 10.69 -6.61
CA GLU A 20 13.83 11.97 -6.95
C GLU A 20 13.51 12.08 -8.46
N ALA A 21 14.29 11.40 -9.31
CA ALA A 21 14.06 11.34 -10.75
C ALA A 21 12.89 10.42 -11.14
N LEU A 22 12.31 9.65 -10.23
CA LEU A 22 11.16 8.78 -10.52
C LEU A 22 9.93 9.62 -10.89
N PRO A 23 9.28 9.33 -12.03
CA PRO A 23 8.05 10.02 -12.40
C PRO A 23 6.92 9.72 -11.42
N ASN A 24 5.94 10.61 -11.36
CA ASN A 24 4.72 10.35 -10.60
C ASN A 24 3.78 9.46 -11.42
N TYR A 25 3.68 8.19 -11.04
CA TYR A 25 2.77 7.23 -11.66
C TYR A 25 1.38 7.18 -11.00
N VAL A 26 1.22 7.83 -9.83
CA VAL A 26 -0.03 7.79 -9.03
C VAL A 26 -0.97 8.91 -9.42
N GLY A 27 -0.45 9.97 -10.08
CA GLY A 27 -1.23 11.18 -10.34
C GLY A 27 -1.55 11.92 -9.05
N ASP A 28 -2.80 12.28 -8.88
CA ASP A 28 -3.30 13.04 -7.72
C ASP A 28 -3.97 12.16 -6.66
N ALA A 29 -3.99 10.83 -6.86
CA ALA A 29 -4.62 9.91 -5.93
C ALA A 29 -3.85 9.81 -4.60
N ASN A 30 -4.56 9.86 -3.49
CA ASN A 30 -4.01 9.64 -2.16
C ASN A 30 -4.15 8.15 -1.79
N ILE A 31 -3.03 7.41 -1.84
CA ILE A 31 -2.98 5.99 -1.49
C ILE A 31 -2.18 5.82 -0.21
N LEU A 32 -2.84 5.47 0.89
CA LEU A 32 -2.18 5.25 2.17
C LEU A 32 -1.63 3.82 2.26
N PRO A 33 -0.30 3.62 2.28
CA PRO A 33 0.27 2.29 2.38
C PRO A 33 0.23 1.77 3.81
N LEU A 34 -0.12 0.50 3.96
CA LEU A 34 0.07 -0.31 5.15
C LEU A 34 1.12 -1.36 4.83
N VAL A 35 2.29 -1.27 5.44
CA VAL A 35 3.48 -2.04 5.04
C VAL A 35 3.82 -3.08 6.09
N ASP A 36 3.82 -4.33 5.67
CA ASP A 36 4.30 -5.45 6.47
C ASP A 36 5.83 -5.52 6.38
N VAL A 37 6.49 -5.44 7.53
CA VAL A 37 7.95 -5.58 7.65
C VAL A 37 8.33 -6.79 8.54
N SER A 38 7.43 -7.77 8.66
CA SER A 38 7.68 -9.01 9.40
C SER A 38 8.80 -9.85 8.78
N GLY A 39 9.34 -10.78 9.56
CA GLY A 39 10.46 -11.62 9.12
C GLY A 39 10.16 -12.49 7.89
N SER A 40 8.91 -12.90 7.68
CA SER A 40 8.46 -13.69 6.51
C SER A 40 8.62 -12.93 5.19
N MET A 41 8.51 -11.59 5.24
CA MET A 41 8.72 -10.70 4.10
C MET A 41 10.13 -10.76 3.49
N GLY A 42 11.08 -11.43 4.15
CA GLY A 42 12.39 -11.79 3.59
C GLY A 42 12.35 -12.81 2.45
N SER A 43 11.20 -13.41 2.17
CA SER A 43 11.02 -14.35 1.06
C SER A 43 11.12 -13.66 -0.30
N PRO A 44 11.60 -14.35 -1.37
CA PRO A 44 11.65 -13.77 -2.71
C PRO A 44 10.25 -13.36 -3.23
N ALA A 45 10.15 -12.20 -3.84
CA ALA A 45 8.92 -11.67 -4.44
C ALA A 45 8.63 -12.26 -5.83
N GLY A 46 8.81 -13.56 -5.99
CA GLY A 46 8.57 -14.28 -7.26
C GLY A 46 9.64 -15.30 -7.59
N LYS A 47 9.46 -16.00 -8.70
CA LYS A 47 10.40 -17.03 -9.15
C LYS A 47 11.64 -16.36 -9.76
N ASN A 48 12.83 -16.88 -9.43
CA ASN A 48 14.12 -16.46 -10.01
C ASN A 48 14.50 -14.98 -9.76
N THR A 49 14.07 -14.38 -8.68
CA THR A 49 14.47 -13.02 -8.27
C THR A 49 15.21 -13.03 -6.94
N LYS A 50 16.14 -12.07 -6.77
CA LYS A 50 16.77 -11.77 -5.48
C LYS A 50 16.00 -10.69 -4.70
N VAL A 51 15.03 -10.05 -5.34
CA VAL A 51 14.18 -9.03 -4.71
C VAL A 51 13.24 -9.75 -3.75
N THR A 52 13.20 -9.30 -2.50
CA THR A 52 12.32 -9.85 -1.47
C THR A 52 10.97 -9.14 -1.45
N CYS A 53 9.96 -9.77 -0.84
CA CYS A 53 8.68 -9.11 -0.57
C CYS A 53 8.88 -7.84 0.26
N MET A 54 9.84 -7.84 1.19
CA MET A 54 10.24 -6.66 1.98
C MET A 54 10.73 -5.53 1.09
N ASP A 55 11.63 -5.81 0.14
CA ASP A 55 12.17 -4.79 -0.76
C ASP A 55 11.05 -4.12 -1.58
N VAL A 56 10.11 -4.93 -2.06
CA VAL A 56 8.94 -4.43 -2.82
C VAL A 56 8.02 -3.61 -1.92
N ALA A 57 7.65 -4.14 -0.76
CA ALA A 57 6.71 -3.50 0.16
C ALA A 57 7.24 -2.15 0.66
N VAL A 58 8.50 -2.10 1.08
CA VAL A 58 9.15 -0.88 1.57
C VAL A 58 9.31 0.14 0.45
N SER A 59 9.80 -0.26 -0.73
CA SER A 59 9.98 0.67 -1.86
C SER A 59 8.67 1.25 -2.34
N LEU A 60 7.64 0.43 -2.50
CA LEU A 60 6.32 0.87 -2.94
C LEU A 60 5.62 1.69 -1.86
N GLY A 61 5.72 1.26 -0.60
CA GLY A 61 5.17 2.00 0.54
C GLY A 61 5.77 3.40 0.68
N LEU A 62 7.10 3.54 0.54
CA LEU A 62 7.78 4.84 0.52
C LEU A 62 7.34 5.70 -0.65
N TYR A 63 7.28 5.12 -1.85
CA TYR A 63 6.87 5.83 -3.05
C TYR A 63 5.45 6.39 -2.90
N LEU A 64 4.50 5.59 -2.45
CA LEU A 64 3.13 6.00 -2.23
C LEU A 64 3.01 7.07 -1.14
N ALA A 65 3.67 6.87 0.00
CA ALA A 65 3.66 7.84 1.09
C ALA A 65 4.18 9.23 0.65
N GLU A 66 5.22 9.28 -0.19
CA GLU A 66 5.76 10.53 -0.70
C GLU A 66 4.87 11.22 -1.74
N LYS A 67 4.08 10.45 -2.50
CA LYS A 67 3.15 11.01 -3.50
C LYS A 67 1.84 11.50 -2.90
N ASN A 68 1.49 11.04 -1.69
CA ASN A 68 0.33 11.55 -0.96
C ASN A 68 0.41 13.05 -0.69
N GLN A 69 -0.75 13.66 -0.48
CA GLN A 69 -0.88 15.10 -0.24
C GLN A 69 -1.44 15.38 1.16
N GLY A 70 -1.42 16.65 1.55
CA GLY A 70 -2.03 17.12 2.79
C GLY A 70 -1.46 16.46 4.04
N LYS A 71 -2.33 16.06 4.95
CA LYS A 71 -1.96 15.46 6.25
C LYS A 71 -1.42 14.04 6.16
N PHE A 72 -1.65 13.36 5.04
CA PHE A 72 -1.19 11.98 4.82
C PHE A 72 0.11 11.90 3.99
N LYS A 73 0.69 13.06 3.63
CA LYS A 73 1.99 13.09 2.97
C LYS A 73 3.08 12.49 3.86
N ASP A 74 3.96 11.70 3.25
CA ASP A 74 5.04 10.98 3.93
C ASP A 74 4.56 10.07 5.07
N THR A 75 3.31 9.62 5.02
CA THR A 75 2.68 8.84 6.09
C THR A 75 2.35 7.43 5.61
N PHE A 76 2.56 6.46 6.49
CA PHE A 76 2.17 5.07 6.30
C PHE A 76 1.55 4.50 7.57
N LEU A 77 0.82 3.39 7.45
CA LEU A 77 0.29 2.61 8.57
C LEU A 77 1.24 1.44 8.89
N THR A 78 1.48 1.21 10.17
CA THR A 78 2.22 0.04 10.62
C THR A 78 1.33 -1.22 10.56
N PHE A 79 1.93 -2.36 10.21
CA PHE A 79 1.26 -3.66 10.20
C PHE A 79 1.36 -4.28 11.60
N SER A 80 0.36 -4.05 12.45
CA SER A 80 0.33 -4.56 13.83
C SER A 80 -1.09 -4.65 14.38
N ASP A 81 -1.27 -5.33 15.52
CA ASP A 81 -2.54 -5.38 16.26
C ASP A 81 -2.96 -4.00 16.79
N LYS A 82 -2.00 -3.08 16.91
CA LYS A 82 -2.20 -1.69 17.27
C LYS A 82 -1.61 -0.78 16.19
N PRO A 83 -2.25 -0.66 15.01
CA PRO A 83 -1.72 0.12 13.91
C PRO A 83 -1.51 1.58 14.31
N GLU A 84 -0.41 2.16 13.85
CA GLU A 84 -0.09 3.56 14.05
C GLU A 84 0.16 4.24 12.71
N LEU A 85 -0.29 5.51 12.60
CA LEU A 85 0.06 6.38 11.50
C LEU A 85 1.43 7.00 11.81
N MET A 86 2.43 6.65 11.03
CA MET A 86 3.78 7.14 11.16
C MET A 86 4.13 8.08 10.00
N THR A 87 4.61 9.27 10.33
CA THR A 87 5.11 10.22 9.34
C THR A 87 6.62 10.11 9.20
N LEU A 88 7.08 9.80 7.99
CA LEU A 88 8.49 9.63 7.65
C LEU A 88 9.19 10.97 7.48
N LYS A 89 10.47 11.05 7.83
CA LYS A 89 11.26 12.30 7.77
C LYS A 89 12.62 12.05 7.15
N GLY A 90 13.14 13.08 6.47
CA GLY A 90 14.46 13.05 5.87
C GLY A 90 14.44 12.57 4.40
N ASN A 91 15.60 12.16 3.90
CA ASN A 91 15.73 11.62 2.54
C ASN A 91 15.21 10.16 2.45
N VAL A 92 15.13 9.61 1.23
CA VAL A 92 14.59 8.27 0.99
C VAL A 92 15.28 7.19 1.81
N VAL A 93 16.60 7.27 2.01
CA VAL A 93 17.37 6.29 2.79
C VAL A 93 16.96 6.34 4.27
N GLN A 94 16.82 7.56 4.82
CA GLN A 94 16.39 7.75 6.20
C GLN A 94 14.93 7.31 6.41
N LYS A 95 14.05 7.63 5.46
CA LYS A 95 12.65 7.18 5.48
C LYS A 95 12.54 5.65 5.42
N MET A 96 13.31 5.01 4.54
CA MET A 96 13.39 3.55 4.44
C MET A 96 13.79 2.93 5.79
N GLN A 97 14.84 3.46 6.43
CA GLN A 97 15.30 2.97 7.73
C GLN A 97 14.24 3.14 8.84
N GLN A 98 13.46 4.23 8.81
CA GLN A 98 12.36 4.44 9.75
C GLN A 98 11.24 3.43 9.52
N MET A 99 10.84 3.21 8.26
CA MET A 99 9.79 2.25 7.91
C MET A 99 10.16 0.81 8.32
N VAL A 100 11.37 0.37 8.03
CA VAL A 100 11.83 -0.99 8.35
C VAL A 100 12.00 -1.21 9.86
N LYS A 101 12.30 -0.16 10.62
CA LYS A 101 12.42 -0.20 12.09
C LYS A 101 11.09 0.01 12.81
N SER A 102 10.00 0.25 12.08
CA SER A 102 8.69 0.42 12.68
C SER A 102 8.24 -0.86 13.39
N ASP A 103 7.34 -0.68 14.35
CA ASP A 103 6.78 -1.81 15.08
C ASP A 103 5.89 -2.64 14.15
N TRP A 104 6.01 -3.97 14.24
CA TRP A 104 5.25 -4.91 13.42
C TRP A 104 4.71 -6.04 14.27
N GLY A 105 3.53 -6.56 13.90
CA GLY A 105 2.87 -7.67 14.57
C GLY A 105 2.66 -8.86 13.64
N MET A 106 2.00 -9.90 14.15
CA MET A 106 1.64 -11.09 13.39
C MET A 106 0.27 -10.96 12.68
N SER A 107 -0.47 -9.90 12.98
CA SER A 107 -1.78 -9.60 12.39
C SER A 107 -2.02 -8.10 12.37
N THR A 108 -2.95 -7.65 11.54
CA THR A 108 -3.36 -6.24 11.50
C THR A 108 -4.82 -6.10 11.91
N ASN A 109 -5.05 -5.21 12.86
CA ASN A 109 -6.40 -4.79 13.24
C ASN A 109 -6.88 -3.67 12.30
N LEU A 110 -7.60 -4.03 11.24
CA LEU A 110 -8.11 -3.08 10.24
C LEU A 110 -9.03 -2.04 10.86
N HIS A 111 -9.94 -2.45 11.78
CA HIS A 111 -10.81 -1.51 12.46
C HIS A 111 -10.02 -0.44 13.23
N ALA A 112 -8.95 -0.81 13.92
CA ALA A 112 -8.08 0.14 14.60
C ALA A 112 -7.32 1.02 13.60
N ALA A 113 -6.85 0.47 12.47
CA ALA A 113 -6.20 1.23 11.41
C ALA A 113 -7.12 2.31 10.83
N PHE A 114 -8.36 1.96 10.46
CA PHE A 114 -9.33 2.92 9.95
C PHE A 114 -9.77 3.95 10.99
N SER A 115 -9.90 3.55 12.26
CA SER A 115 -10.17 4.49 13.35
C SER A 115 -9.06 5.54 13.47
N LYS A 116 -7.78 5.15 13.31
CA LYS A 116 -6.65 6.09 13.31
C LYS A 116 -6.69 7.08 12.14
N ILE A 117 -7.06 6.63 10.94
CA ILE A 117 -7.24 7.51 9.78
C ILE A 117 -8.33 8.54 10.09
N LEU A 118 -9.46 8.09 10.59
CA LEU A 118 -10.60 8.95 10.91
C LEU A 118 -10.27 9.94 12.04
N ASP A 119 -9.58 9.49 13.09
CA ASP A 119 -9.16 10.37 14.20
C ASP A 119 -8.25 11.51 13.70
N VAL A 120 -7.33 11.22 12.78
CA VAL A 120 -6.46 12.24 12.16
C VAL A 120 -7.29 13.19 11.30
N ALA A 121 -8.24 12.69 10.53
CA ALA A 121 -9.10 13.46 9.67
C ALA A 121 -9.96 14.45 10.48
N VAL A 122 -10.66 13.95 11.48
CA VAL A 122 -11.54 14.76 12.34
C VAL A 122 -10.74 15.79 13.16
N LYS A 123 -9.62 15.36 13.79
CA LYS A 123 -8.80 16.24 14.62
C LYS A 123 -8.19 17.41 13.85
N ASN A 124 -7.86 17.21 12.57
CA ASN A 124 -7.22 18.21 11.73
C ASN A 124 -8.17 18.85 10.72
N GLU A 125 -9.48 18.54 10.78
CA GLU A 125 -10.49 19.05 9.85
C GLU A 125 -10.07 18.84 8.38
N VAL A 126 -9.54 17.62 8.08
CA VAL A 126 -8.98 17.31 6.77
C VAL A 126 -10.09 17.36 5.72
N PRO A 127 -9.93 18.11 4.61
CA PRO A 127 -10.91 18.08 3.55
C PRO A 127 -11.05 16.69 2.93
N GLN A 128 -12.24 16.31 2.46
CA GLN A 128 -12.48 15.01 1.82
C GLN A 128 -11.52 14.76 0.64
N GLY A 129 -11.16 15.78 -0.14
CA GLY A 129 -10.22 15.66 -1.26
C GLY A 129 -8.75 15.41 -0.85
N GLU A 130 -8.40 15.57 0.43
CA GLU A 130 -7.09 15.22 0.97
C GLU A 130 -7.10 13.90 1.75
N MET A 131 -8.27 13.26 1.88
CA MET A 131 -8.40 11.95 2.50
C MET A 131 -7.79 10.86 1.60
N PRO A 132 -7.26 9.78 2.19
CA PRO A 132 -6.89 8.62 1.40
C PRO A 132 -8.11 8.06 0.67
N GLU A 133 -7.98 7.82 -0.62
CA GLU A 133 -8.98 7.14 -1.44
C GLU A 133 -8.87 5.63 -1.27
N MET A 134 -7.64 5.17 -0.97
CA MET A 134 -7.31 3.76 -0.84
C MET A 134 -6.34 3.54 0.33
N VAL A 135 -6.55 2.44 1.06
CA VAL A 135 -5.54 1.83 1.93
C VAL A 135 -4.99 0.61 1.22
N LEU A 136 -3.71 0.65 0.85
CA LEU A 136 -3.02 -0.44 0.17
C LEU A 136 -2.20 -1.25 1.19
N ILE A 137 -2.58 -2.50 1.40
CA ILE A 137 -1.94 -3.41 2.34
C ILE A 137 -0.94 -4.28 1.58
N LEU A 138 0.35 -4.13 1.90
CA LEU A 138 1.47 -4.82 1.27
C LEU A 138 2.02 -5.88 2.23
N SER A 139 1.77 -7.16 1.97
CA SER A 139 2.18 -8.26 2.83
C SER A 139 2.42 -9.55 2.02
N ASP A 140 3.08 -10.54 2.62
CA ASP A 140 3.22 -11.89 2.09
C ASP A 140 2.17 -12.87 2.62
N MET A 141 1.25 -12.41 3.45
CA MET A 141 0.22 -13.23 4.08
C MET A 141 -0.95 -13.52 3.14
N GLN A 142 -1.52 -14.73 3.29
CA GLN A 142 -2.77 -15.10 2.62
C GLN A 142 -3.96 -14.55 3.41
N PHE A 143 -4.58 -13.52 2.88
CA PHE A 143 -5.70 -12.80 3.55
C PHE A 143 -7.02 -13.57 3.63
N ASN A 144 -7.08 -14.82 3.16
CA ASN A 144 -8.30 -15.63 3.19
C ASN A 144 -8.93 -15.81 4.58
N GLN A 145 -8.18 -15.55 5.66
CA GLN A 145 -8.70 -15.59 7.03
C GLN A 145 -9.19 -14.24 7.54
N CYS A 146 -8.59 -13.13 7.10
CA CYS A 146 -8.97 -11.78 7.56
C CYS A 146 -10.32 -11.33 6.96
N VAL A 147 -10.58 -11.65 5.68
CA VAL A 147 -11.81 -11.24 4.99
C VAL A 147 -13.05 -12.02 5.47
N LYS A 148 -12.90 -13.25 5.96
CA LYS A 148 -14.03 -14.08 6.40
C LYS A 148 -14.60 -13.72 7.78
N HIS A 149 -13.89 -12.92 8.57
CA HIS A 149 -14.31 -12.61 9.95
C HIS A 149 -14.74 -11.16 10.15
N ASP A 150 -14.70 -10.30 9.13
CA ASP A 150 -14.75 -8.85 9.33
C ASP A 150 -15.87 -8.10 8.60
N ASP A 151 -16.91 -8.77 8.06
CA ASP A 151 -18.07 -8.06 7.49
C ASP A 151 -18.69 -7.08 8.49
N SER A 152 -18.78 -7.47 9.78
CA SER A 152 -19.28 -6.61 10.84
C SER A 152 -18.33 -5.46 11.19
N ALA A 153 -17.02 -5.65 11.04
CA ALA A 153 -16.02 -4.61 11.29
C ALA A 153 -16.03 -3.56 10.19
N MET A 154 -16.15 -3.97 8.91
CA MET A 154 -16.28 -3.03 7.80
C MET A 154 -17.55 -2.20 7.89
N GLU A 155 -18.69 -2.81 8.19
CA GLU A 155 -19.94 -2.06 8.40
C GLU A 155 -19.84 -1.06 9.54
N MET A 156 -19.10 -1.38 10.59
CA MET A 156 -18.86 -0.44 11.70
C MET A 156 -17.94 0.71 11.28
N ILE A 157 -16.92 0.44 10.47
CA ILE A 157 -16.02 1.45 9.88
C ILE A 157 -16.86 2.39 9.00
N GLU A 158 -17.68 1.87 8.09
CA GLU A 158 -18.54 2.64 7.20
C GLU A 158 -19.45 3.58 8.00
N ARG A 159 -20.11 3.07 9.04
CA ARG A 159 -20.96 3.88 9.91
C ARG A 159 -20.20 5.00 10.62
N LYS A 160 -18.98 4.74 11.10
CA LYS A 160 -18.15 5.75 11.77
C LYS A 160 -17.72 6.85 10.80
N PHE A 161 -17.27 6.49 9.59
CA PHE A 161 -16.87 7.45 8.58
C PHE A 161 -18.06 8.30 8.13
N ALA A 162 -19.21 7.68 7.83
CA ALA A 162 -20.43 8.38 7.46
C ALA A 162 -20.91 9.34 8.55
N ALA A 163 -20.85 8.92 9.83
CA ALA A 163 -21.23 9.78 10.96
C ALA A 163 -20.30 11.00 11.11
N ALA A 164 -19.05 10.89 10.68
CA ALA A 164 -18.09 11.99 10.68
C ALA A 164 -18.08 12.80 9.37
N GLY A 165 -18.91 12.43 8.38
CA GLY A 165 -19.03 13.13 7.09
C GLY A 165 -17.92 12.77 6.09
N TYR A 166 -17.24 11.65 6.27
CA TYR A 166 -16.18 11.19 5.38
C TYR A 166 -16.56 9.94 4.58
N ALA A 167 -16.06 9.85 3.35
CA ALA A 167 -16.09 8.59 2.60
C ALA A 167 -15.05 7.62 3.15
N VAL A 168 -15.38 6.33 3.18
CA VAL A 168 -14.45 5.28 3.59
C VAL A 168 -13.43 5.01 2.48
N PRO A 169 -12.11 4.98 2.77
CA PRO A 169 -11.12 4.55 1.80
C PRO A 169 -11.37 3.10 1.35
N GLN A 170 -11.10 2.82 0.09
CA GLN A 170 -11.10 1.44 -0.41
C GLN A 170 -9.94 0.65 0.20
N VAL A 171 -10.13 -0.65 0.39
CA VAL A 171 -9.08 -1.54 0.91
C VAL A 171 -8.58 -2.43 -0.20
N VAL A 172 -7.28 -2.38 -0.47
CA VAL A 172 -6.63 -3.28 -1.41
C VAL A 172 -5.59 -4.11 -0.68
N PHE A 173 -5.76 -5.42 -0.69
CA PHE A 173 -4.77 -6.36 -0.16
C PHE A 173 -3.86 -6.83 -1.29
N TRP A 174 -2.57 -6.63 -1.16
CA TRP A 174 -1.59 -7.12 -2.11
C TRP A 174 -0.69 -8.17 -1.48
N ASN A 175 -0.93 -9.44 -1.83
CA ASN A 175 -0.06 -10.55 -1.47
C ASN A 175 1.15 -10.61 -2.43
N LEU A 176 2.32 -10.22 -1.94
CA LEU A 176 3.56 -10.14 -2.72
C LEU A 176 4.23 -11.50 -2.94
N ASN A 177 3.89 -12.51 -2.14
CA ASN A 177 4.49 -13.86 -2.19
C ASN A 177 3.62 -14.88 -2.95
N ALA A 178 2.62 -14.47 -3.69
CA ALA A 178 1.76 -15.41 -4.36
C ALA A 178 2.48 -16.11 -5.51
N SER A 179 2.64 -17.43 -5.38
CA SER A 179 3.13 -18.30 -6.45
C SER A 179 2.10 -18.49 -7.57
N ASP A 180 0.83 -18.25 -7.27
CA ASP A 180 -0.29 -18.41 -8.19
C ASP A 180 -0.84 -17.03 -8.51
N ASN A 181 -0.62 -16.59 -9.74
CA ASN A 181 -1.19 -15.35 -10.28
C ASN A 181 -2.73 -15.51 -10.40
N VAL A 182 -3.43 -15.56 -9.28
CA VAL A 182 -4.88 -15.52 -9.28
C VAL A 182 -5.32 -14.07 -9.20
N PRO A 183 -5.89 -13.51 -10.26
CA PRO A 183 -6.41 -12.16 -10.21
C PRO A 183 -7.62 -12.07 -9.29
N VAL A 184 -7.64 -11.03 -8.54
CA VAL A 184 -8.71 -10.36 -7.81
C VAL A 184 -10.08 -11.05 -7.79
N LYS A 185 -10.52 -11.45 -6.59
CA LYS A 185 -11.96 -11.49 -6.29
C LYS A 185 -12.33 -10.13 -5.67
N SER A 186 -13.04 -9.32 -6.43
CA SER A 186 -13.78 -8.19 -5.86
C SER A 186 -14.94 -8.75 -5.08
N ASP A 187 -14.96 -8.60 -3.78
CA ASP A 187 -16.12 -8.89 -2.96
C ASP A 187 -17.00 -7.64 -2.82
N LYS A 188 -18.27 -7.81 -2.45
CA LYS A 188 -19.29 -6.77 -2.37
C LYS A 188 -18.99 -5.63 -1.38
N SER A 189 -17.90 -5.70 -0.64
CA SER A 189 -17.56 -4.82 0.48
C SER A 189 -16.48 -3.77 0.18
N GLY A 190 -16.18 -3.43 -1.06
CA GLY A 190 -15.16 -2.42 -1.38
C GLY A 190 -13.73 -2.85 -1.10
N ALA A 191 -13.48 -4.16 -0.94
CA ALA A 191 -12.15 -4.74 -0.79
C ALA A 191 -11.70 -5.44 -2.06
N ALA A 192 -10.46 -5.25 -2.48
CA ALA A 192 -9.85 -5.94 -3.60
C ALA A 192 -8.65 -6.77 -3.15
N LEU A 193 -8.44 -7.93 -3.79
CA LEU A 193 -7.30 -8.81 -3.52
C LEU A 193 -6.41 -8.87 -4.75
N VAL A 194 -5.13 -8.57 -4.57
CA VAL A 194 -4.09 -8.65 -5.61
C VAL A 194 -3.06 -9.68 -5.19
N SER A 195 -2.63 -10.52 -6.12
CA SER A 195 -1.66 -11.58 -5.84
C SER A 195 -0.53 -11.57 -6.85
N GLY A 196 0.69 -11.79 -6.36
CA GLY A 196 1.91 -11.81 -7.16
C GLY A 196 2.47 -10.42 -7.43
N PHE A 197 3.70 -10.39 -7.93
CA PHE A 197 4.41 -9.16 -8.25
C PHE A 197 4.78 -9.14 -9.74
N SER A 198 4.28 -8.11 -10.43
CA SER A 198 4.72 -7.78 -11.78
C SER A 198 4.65 -6.27 -12.05
N PRO A 199 5.51 -5.74 -12.92
CA PRO A 199 5.42 -4.33 -13.32
C PRO A 199 4.07 -3.93 -13.90
N ALA A 200 3.37 -4.87 -14.57
CA ALA A 200 2.05 -4.64 -15.14
C ALA A 200 0.99 -4.47 -14.04
N ILE A 201 0.99 -5.32 -13.02
CA ILE A 201 0.10 -5.20 -11.86
C ILE A 201 0.35 -3.86 -11.14
N THR A 202 1.63 -3.51 -10.90
CA THR A 202 1.99 -2.25 -10.26
C THR A 202 1.46 -1.05 -11.05
N LYS A 203 1.68 -1.02 -12.36
CA LYS A 203 1.17 0.06 -13.23
C LYS A 203 -0.35 0.13 -13.24
N ALA A 204 -1.03 -1.01 -13.35
CA ALA A 204 -2.49 -1.08 -13.32
C ALA A 204 -3.03 -0.55 -12.00
N LEU A 205 -2.43 -0.93 -10.87
CA LEU A 205 -2.84 -0.51 -9.54
C LEU A 205 -2.59 0.98 -9.29
N LEU A 206 -1.46 1.52 -9.75
CA LEU A 206 -1.13 2.93 -9.60
C LEU A 206 -1.90 3.84 -10.57
N ALA A 207 -2.33 3.31 -11.73
CA ALA A 207 -3.09 4.05 -12.73
C ALA A 207 -4.61 3.82 -12.63
N ALA A 208 -5.07 2.99 -11.69
CA ALA A 208 -6.44 2.50 -11.71
C ALA A 208 -7.43 3.56 -11.24
N ASP A 209 -8.33 3.85 -12.14
CA ASP A 209 -9.71 4.04 -11.75
C ASP A 209 -10.19 2.70 -11.15
N MET A 210 -10.45 2.68 -9.85
CA MET A 210 -10.72 1.43 -9.09
C MET A 210 -11.98 0.70 -9.61
N ALA A 211 -12.86 1.38 -10.33
CA ALA A 211 -13.99 0.76 -11.02
C ALA A 211 -13.56 -0.25 -12.11
N GLU A 212 -12.33 -0.09 -12.64
CA GLU A 212 -11.74 -0.97 -13.64
C GLU A 212 -10.79 -2.03 -13.07
N PHE A 213 -10.62 -2.05 -11.73
CA PHE A 213 -9.72 -3.01 -11.06
C PHE A 213 -10.36 -4.40 -10.93
N THR A 214 -10.84 -4.91 -12.06
CA THR A 214 -11.33 -6.28 -12.23
C THR A 214 -10.36 -7.07 -13.11
N PRO A 215 -10.34 -8.41 -13.04
CA PRO A 215 -9.53 -9.22 -13.95
C PRO A 215 -9.78 -8.87 -15.43
N GLU A 216 -11.02 -8.59 -15.76
CA GLU A 216 -11.44 -8.18 -17.11
C GLU A 216 -10.93 -6.78 -17.45
N GLY A 217 -11.04 -5.80 -16.54
CA GLY A 217 -10.54 -4.43 -16.73
C GLY A 217 -9.02 -4.38 -16.91
N ILE A 218 -8.28 -5.13 -16.09
CA ILE A 218 -6.81 -5.25 -16.22
C ILE A 218 -6.43 -5.92 -17.54
N MET A 219 -7.15 -6.97 -17.93
CA MET A 219 -6.95 -7.66 -19.21
C MET A 219 -7.23 -6.72 -20.38
N LEU A 220 -8.36 -6.02 -20.37
CA LEU A 220 -8.75 -5.09 -21.42
C LEU A 220 -7.75 -3.95 -21.58
N LYS A 221 -7.32 -3.31 -20.47
CA LYS A 221 -6.27 -2.28 -20.51
C LYS A 221 -4.96 -2.80 -21.08
N THR A 222 -4.60 -4.04 -20.79
CA THR A 222 -3.39 -4.65 -21.32
C THR A 222 -3.51 -4.91 -22.81
N VAL A 223 -4.60 -5.55 -23.24
CA VAL A 223 -4.83 -5.96 -24.65
C VAL A 223 -5.11 -4.75 -25.55
N MET A 224 -5.82 -3.74 -25.04
CA MET A 224 -6.16 -2.53 -25.78
C MET A 224 -5.07 -1.45 -25.72
N SER A 225 -3.91 -1.73 -25.10
CA SER A 225 -2.78 -0.80 -25.11
C SER A 225 -2.19 -0.68 -26.53
N ASP A 226 -1.60 0.48 -26.85
CA ASP A 226 -0.98 0.77 -28.16
C ASP A 226 0.06 -0.26 -28.59
N ARG A 227 0.59 -1.04 -27.67
CA ARG A 227 1.52 -2.14 -27.92
C ARG A 227 0.92 -3.28 -28.75
N TYR A 228 -0.41 -3.44 -28.72
CA TYR A 228 -1.13 -4.50 -29.42
C TYR A 228 -2.08 -4.00 -30.50
N ASN A 229 -2.05 -2.69 -30.81
CA ASN A 229 -2.70 -2.13 -32.00
C ASN A 229 -1.82 -2.44 -33.23
N PHE A 230 -2.22 -3.46 -33.97
CA PHE A 230 -1.64 -3.85 -35.26
C PHE A 230 -2.42 -3.24 -36.41
#